data_6110e0d51833c0b43f6a287993a14321
#
_entry.id   6110e0d51833c0b43f6a287993a14321
#
_cell.length_a   1.000
_cell.length_b   1.000
_cell.length_c   1.000
_cell.angle_alpha   90.00
_cell.angle_beta   90.00
_cell.angle_gamma   90.00
#
_symmetry.space_group_name_H-M   'P 1'
#
loop_
_entity.id
_entity.type
_entity.pdbx_description
1 polymer ?
#
loop_
_entity_poly.entity_id
_entity_poly.type
_entity_poly.pdbx_seq_one_letter_code
_entity_poly.pdbx_strand_id
1 'polypeptide(L)'
;MTESAMDAEVFGAPAWVWAQLCAAVFAISTAGVAFQQLTNIPPLLLASWRMQATALLLAVGAVREWRVASDDLRARWFKTWPRLGFSGACLGAHFGAWVAGLQTTTLARSLLLVCTTPLFIAFGTLALCLPTSTGELAGAALGFVGVAMVASDRHDGERERATWQGDTLSLGAAFYIVGYMLVGADVRRWMPLCMYAGPVTAVAAVCTGVVSYLTEETEHAGGIVGWAFGGVAVNFFVTMYLAVVPGLVGHTGYNAVLKHISPLVVSTSLTMEPFLGSALGYAVGLADAPGWRTGLGGVVIVAAVITVIVSTSK
;
A
#
# COMPACT_ATOMS: atom_id res chain seq x y z
N MET A 1 21.85 -7.41 16.62
CA MET A 1 21.58 -6.11 17.26
C MET A 1 21.06 -6.42 18.67
N THR A 2 21.67 -5.84 19.70
CA THR A 2 21.23 -6.04 21.09
C THR A 2 19.89 -5.33 21.31
N GLU A 3 19.05 -5.84 22.19
CA GLU A 3 17.73 -5.31 22.55
C GLU A 3 17.75 -3.78 22.81
N SER A 4 18.79 -3.30 23.51
CA SER A 4 19.07 -1.89 23.80
C SER A 4 19.29 -0.98 22.56
N ALA A 5 19.76 -1.51 21.43
CA ALA A 5 19.99 -0.72 20.21
C ALA A 5 18.71 -0.56 19.36
N MET A 6 17.73 -1.44 19.53
CA MET A 6 16.44 -1.36 18.83
C MET A 6 15.47 -0.40 19.51
N ASP A 7 15.65 -0.11 20.78
CA ASP A 7 14.82 0.83 21.55
C ASP A 7 15.38 2.27 21.55
N ALA A 8 16.56 2.48 20.93
CA ALA A 8 17.11 3.82 20.77
C ALA A 8 16.14 4.69 19.93
N GLU A 9 15.77 5.86 20.46
CA GLU A 9 14.90 6.78 19.73
C GLU A 9 15.65 7.47 18.61
N VAL A 10 15.06 7.42 17.40
CA VAL A 10 15.52 8.10 16.21
C VAL A 10 14.34 8.91 15.67
N PHE A 11 14.50 10.21 15.53
CA PHE A 11 13.42 11.12 15.08
C PHE A 11 12.09 10.92 15.83
N GLY A 12 12.15 10.74 17.16
CA GLY A 12 10.96 10.60 18.01
C GLY A 12 10.23 9.26 17.92
N ALA A 13 10.85 8.23 17.31
CA ALA A 13 10.32 6.88 17.29
C ALA A 13 11.44 5.84 17.51
N PRO A 14 11.13 4.65 18.04
CA PRO A 14 12.11 3.57 18.20
C PRO A 14 12.75 3.17 16.85
N ALA A 15 14.02 2.81 16.85
CA ALA A 15 14.77 2.45 15.64
C ALA A 15 14.12 1.30 14.84
N TRP A 16 13.47 0.34 15.52
CA TRP A 16 12.75 -0.76 14.85
C TRP A 16 11.59 -0.28 14.00
N VAL A 17 10.95 0.85 14.34
CA VAL A 17 9.85 1.46 13.55
C VAL A 17 10.34 1.86 12.18
N TRP A 18 11.54 2.48 12.12
CA TRP A 18 12.16 2.90 10.86
C TRP A 18 12.63 1.70 10.03
N ALA A 19 13.22 0.69 10.68
CA ALA A 19 13.60 -0.55 10.01
C ALA A 19 12.38 -1.26 9.40
N GLN A 20 11.27 -1.33 10.15
CA GLN A 20 10.01 -1.90 9.68
C GLN A 20 9.41 -1.06 8.52
N LEU A 21 9.47 0.28 8.59
CA LEU A 21 9.02 1.14 7.51
C LEU A 21 9.84 0.92 6.23
N CYS A 22 11.17 0.87 6.34
CA CYS A 22 12.05 0.57 5.20
C CYS A 22 11.74 -0.80 4.58
N ALA A 23 11.56 -1.83 5.41
CA ALA A 23 11.17 -3.17 4.94
C ALA A 23 9.81 -3.15 4.25
N ALA A 24 8.84 -2.39 4.78
CA ALA A 24 7.51 -2.26 4.20
C ALA A 24 7.55 -1.54 2.85
N VAL A 25 8.29 -0.43 2.73
CA VAL A 25 8.46 0.31 1.48
C VAL A 25 9.09 -0.59 0.41
N PHE A 26 10.19 -1.28 0.75
CA PHE A 26 10.84 -2.21 -0.18
C PHE A 26 9.89 -3.33 -0.63
N ALA A 27 9.19 -3.96 0.32
CA ALA A 27 8.26 -5.04 0.03
C ALA A 27 7.10 -4.60 -0.88
N ILE A 28 6.52 -3.40 -0.65
CA ILE A 28 5.46 -2.85 -1.50
C ILE A 28 5.99 -2.57 -2.90
N SER A 29 7.21 -2.04 -3.02
CA SER A 29 7.83 -1.71 -4.31
C SER A 29 7.99 -2.92 -5.25
N THR A 30 7.95 -4.14 -4.72
CA THR A 30 7.96 -5.37 -5.54
C THR A 30 6.59 -5.73 -6.13
N ALA A 31 5.50 -5.13 -5.65
CA ALA A 31 4.14 -5.55 -6.01
C ALA A 31 3.83 -5.33 -7.49
N GLY A 32 4.22 -4.17 -8.06
CA GLY A 32 3.99 -3.85 -9.46
C GLY A 32 4.60 -4.88 -10.42
N VAL A 33 5.83 -5.30 -10.14
CA VAL A 33 6.54 -6.34 -10.90
C VAL A 33 5.85 -7.71 -10.79
N ALA A 34 5.38 -8.06 -9.58
CA ALA A 34 4.67 -9.34 -9.38
C ALA A 34 3.29 -9.36 -10.04
N PHE A 35 2.54 -8.26 -10.02
CA PHE A 35 1.25 -8.17 -10.72
C PHE A 35 1.37 -8.33 -12.23
N GLN A 36 2.47 -7.89 -12.83
CA GLN A 36 2.71 -8.07 -14.27
C GLN A 36 2.87 -9.54 -14.70
N GLN A 37 3.09 -10.45 -13.77
CA GLN A 37 3.12 -11.90 -14.06
C GLN A 37 1.72 -12.51 -14.28
N LEU A 38 0.66 -11.81 -13.88
CA LEU A 38 -0.73 -12.28 -13.92
C LEU A 38 -1.65 -11.34 -14.71
N THR A 39 -1.17 -10.81 -15.85
CA THR A 39 -1.93 -9.85 -16.68
C THR A 39 -3.17 -10.45 -17.36
N ASN A 40 -3.25 -11.79 -17.45
CA ASN A 40 -4.41 -12.52 -17.98
C ASN A 40 -5.52 -12.74 -16.93
N ILE A 41 -5.30 -12.35 -15.67
CA ILE A 41 -6.29 -12.44 -14.61
C ILE A 41 -7.02 -11.10 -14.51
N PRO A 42 -8.36 -11.10 -14.41
CA PRO A 42 -9.13 -9.87 -14.22
C PRO A 42 -8.66 -9.06 -13.00
N PRO A 43 -8.62 -7.72 -13.08
CA PRO A 43 -7.94 -6.91 -12.08
C PRO A 43 -8.57 -6.96 -10.70
N LEU A 44 -9.91 -6.97 -10.60
CA LEU A 44 -10.59 -7.06 -9.30
C LEU A 44 -10.44 -8.46 -8.70
N LEU A 45 -10.48 -9.50 -9.55
CA LEU A 45 -10.21 -10.87 -9.12
C LEU A 45 -8.81 -11.00 -8.54
N LEU A 46 -7.82 -10.47 -9.24
CA LEU A 46 -6.42 -10.51 -8.81
C LEU A 46 -6.19 -9.74 -7.49
N ALA A 47 -6.82 -8.57 -7.35
CA ALA A 47 -6.83 -7.81 -6.12
C ALA A 47 -7.48 -8.61 -4.97
N SER A 48 -8.61 -9.28 -5.25
CA SER A 48 -9.30 -10.14 -4.28
C SER A 48 -8.42 -11.32 -3.86
N TRP A 49 -7.80 -12.04 -4.79
CA TRP A 49 -6.93 -13.18 -4.53
C TRP A 49 -5.80 -12.82 -3.56
N ARG A 50 -5.09 -11.73 -3.84
CA ARG A 50 -4.04 -11.23 -2.95
C ARG A 50 -4.56 -10.99 -1.53
N MET A 51 -5.72 -10.31 -1.41
CA MET A 51 -6.28 -9.98 -0.09
C MET A 51 -6.86 -11.20 0.62
N GLN A 52 -7.45 -12.18 -0.09
CA GLN A 52 -7.87 -13.46 0.49
C GLN A 52 -6.69 -14.18 1.14
N ALA A 53 -5.61 -14.38 0.39
CA ALA A 53 -4.41 -15.05 0.88
C ALA A 53 -3.79 -14.29 2.08
N THR A 54 -3.70 -12.95 2.01
CA THR A 54 -3.21 -12.14 3.13
C THR A 54 -4.11 -12.25 4.36
N ALA A 55 -5.45 -12.20 4.20
CA ALA A 55 -6.40 -12.32 5.29
C ALA A 55 -6.33 -13.68 5.99
N LEU A 56 -6.16 -14.76 5.23
CA LEU A 56 -5.98 -16.12 5.78
C LEU A 56 -4.70 -16.20 6.64
N LEU A 57 -3.60 -15.63 6.19
CA LEU A 57 -2.36 -15.58 6.97
C LEU A 57 -2.53 -14.73 8.23
N LEU A 58 -3.19 -13.57 8.13
CA LEU A 58 -3.47 -12.69 9.27
C LEU A 58 -4.46 -13.31 10.28
N ALA A 59 -5.34 -14.20 9.84
CA ALA A 59 -6.31 -14.87 10.72
C ALA A 59 -5.63 -15.61 11.87
N VAL A 60 -4.46 -16.22 11.62
CA VAL A 60 -3.68 -16.91 12.66
C VAL A 60 -3.27 -15.94 13.78
N GLY A 61 -2.73 -14.77 13.40
CA GLY A 61 -2.38 -13.72 14.35
C GLY A 61 -3.60 -13.13 15.05
N ALA A 62 -4.67 -12.87 14.31
CA ALA A 62 -5.91 -12.32 14.84
C ALA A 62 -6.55 -13.25 15.89
N VAL A 63 -6.58 -14.56 15.64
CA VAL A 63 -7.07 -15.57 16.62
C VAL A 63 -6.19 -15.58 17.87
N ARG A 64 -4.86 -15.52 17.74
CA ARG A 64 -3.95 -15.45 18.89
C ARG A 64 -4.18 -14.20 19.72
N GLU A 65 -4.21 -13.03 19.09
CA GLU A 65 -4.47 -11.75 19.77
C GLU A 65 -5.86 -11.73 20.43
N TRP A 66 -6.88 -12.27 19.73
CA TRP A 66 -8.22 -12.39 20.28
C TRP A 66 -8.30 -13.25 21.54
N ARG A 67 -7.59 -14.39 21.57
CA ARG A 67 -7.58 -15.32 22.72
C ARG A 67 -7.01 -14.69 23.98
N VAL A 68 -6.03 -13.81 23.85
CA VAL A 68 -5.38 -13.12 24.99
C VAL A 68 -5.98 -11.75 25.28
N ALA A 69 -6.92 -11.27 24.46
CA ALA A 69 -7.59 -9.99 24.62
C ALA A 69 -8.49 -10.01 25.87
N SER A 70 -8.51 -8.89 26.62
CA SER A 70 -9.47 -8.68 27.69
C SER A 70 -10.90 -8.53 27.17
N ASP A 71 -11.90 -8.75 28.01
CA ASP A 71 -13.31 -8.60 27.64
C ASP A 71 -13.63 -7.14 27.25
N ASP A 72 -13.02 -6.17 27.90
CA ASP A 72 -13.14 -4.76 27.55
C ASP A 72 -12.58 -4.48 26.16
N LEU A 73 -11.43 -5.06 25.80
CA LEU A 73 -10.85 -4.92 24.46
C LEU A 73 -11.76 -5.55 23.39
N ARG A 74 -12.31 -6.73 23.66
CA ARG A 74 -13.28 -7.41 22.76
C ARG A 74 -14.55 -6.58 22.60
N ALA A 75 -15.11 -6.05 23.69
CA ALA A 75 -16.29 -5.19 23.65
C ALA A 75 -16.04 -3.91 22.86
N ARG A 76 -14.87 -3.28 23.05
CA ARG A 76 -14.45 -2.11 22.28
C ARG A 76 -14.25 -2.43 20.79
N TRP A 77 -13.70 -3.60 20.47
CA TRP A 77 -13.52 -4.09 19.11
C TRP A 77 -14.88 -4.20 18.39
N PHE A 78 -15.89 -4.81 19.00
CA PHE A 78 -17.24 -4.90 18.41
C PHE A 78 -17.88 -3.52 18.16
N LYS A 79 -17.70 -2.57 19.07
CA LYS A 79 -18.17 -1.19 18.88
C LYS A 79 -17.46 -0.47 17.73
N THR A 80 -16.24 -0.89 17.41
CA THR A 80 -15.40 -0.29 16.35
C THR A 80 -15.63 -0.96 14.98
N TRP A 81 -16.43 -2.03 14.90
CA TRP A 81 -16.68 -2.77 13.67
C TRP A 81 -17.09 -1.90 12.45
N PRO A 82 -17.94 -0.87 12.56
CA PRO A 82 -18.26 -0.01 11.42
C PRO A 82 -17.03 0.70 10.86
N ARG A 83 -16.09 1.09 11.71
CA ARG A 83 -14.82 1.72 11.28
C ARG A 83 -13.88 0.71 10.62
N LEU A 84 -13.84 -0.54 11.13
CA LEU A 84 -13.08 -1.64 10.49
C LEU A 84 -13.68 -1.96 9.11
N GLY A 85 -14.99 -2.03 9.01
CA GLY A 85 -15.70 -2.22 7.75
C GLY A 85 -15.43 -1.12 6.74
N PHE A 86 -15.51 0.15 7.16
CA PHE A 86 -15.16 1.30 6.33
C PHE A 86 -13.70 1.25 5.86
N SER A 87 -12.76 0.98 6.79
CA SER A 87 -11.34 0.84 6.46
C SER A 87 -11.09 -0.30 5.45
N GLY A 88 -11.79 -1.42 5.61
CA GLY A 88 -11.72 -2.55 4.69
C GLY A 88 -12.29 -2.24 3.31
N ALA A 89 -13.43 -1.53 3.26
CA ALA A 89 -14.01 -1.05 2.00
C ALA A 89 -13.05 -0.07 1.28
N CYS A 90 -12.45 0.86 2.02
CA CYS A 90 -11.42 1.77 1.48
C CYS A 90 -10.22 0.99 0.93
N LEU A 91 -9.72 -0.02 1.66
CA LEU A 91 -8.61 -0.86 1.21
C LEU A 91 -8.99 -1.67 -0.04
N GLY A 92 -10.20 -2.24 -0.09
CA GLY A 92 -10.71 -2.95 -1.25
C GLY A 92 -10.84 -2.05 -2.48
N ALA A 93 -11.43 -0.86 -2.30
CA ALA A 93 -11.55 0.14 -3.35
C ALA A 93 -10.18 0.61 -3.86
N HIS A 94 -9.21 0.82 -2.94
CA HIS A 94 -7.83 1.15 -3.30
C HIS A 94 -7.21 0.07 -4.20
N PHE A 95 -7.20 -1.19 -3.77
CA PHE A 95 -6.58 -2.25 -4.54
C PHE A 95 -7.32 -2.55 -5.83
N GLY A 96 -8.65 -2.58 -5.80
CA GLY A 96 -9.45 -2.78 -7.01
C GLY A 96 -9.17 -1.70 -8.06
N ALA A 97 -9.22 -0.44 -7.66
CA ALA A 97 -8.93 0.69 -8.53
C ALA A 97 -7.48 0.72 -9.01
N TRP A 98 -6.51 0.42 -8.11
CA TRP A 98 -5.10 0.44 -8.48
C TRP A 98 -4.74 -0.67 -9.48
N VAL A 99 -5.17 -1.92 -9.23
CA VAL A 99 -4.87 -3.04 -10.13
C VAL A 99 -5.57 -2.86 -11.48
N ALA A 100 -6.82 -2.36 -11.50
CA ALA A 100 -7.52 -2.00 -12.74
C ALA A 100 -6.81 -0.84 -13.46
N GLY A 101 -6.32 0.14 -12.72
CA GLY A 101 -5.48 1.21 -13.24
C GLY A 101 -4.21 0.67 -13.90
N LEU A 102 -3.46 -0.22 -13.22
CA LEU A 102 -2.25 -0.85 -13.75
C LEU A 102 -2.47 -1.60 -15.07
N GLN A 103 -3.65 -2.18 -15.27
CA GLN A 103 -3.98 -2.90 -16.51
C GLN A 103 -4.46 -1.98 -17.64
N THR A 104 -4.86 -0.75 -17.33
CA THR A 104 -5.50 0.17 -18.29
C THR A 104 -4.73 1.48 -18.53
N THR A 105 -3.65 1.73 -17.78
CA THR A 105 -2.70 2.82 -18.06
C THR A 105 -1.27 2.29 -17.96
N THR A 106 -0.26 3.16 -18.11
CA THR A 106 1.13 2.73 -17.94
C THR A 106 1.49 2.60 -16.47
N LEU A 107 2.41 1.68 -16.12
CA LEU A 107 2.90 1.51 -14.76
C LEU A 107 3.40 2.85 -14.17
N ALA A 108 4.19 3.61 -14.95
CA ALA A 108 4.72 4.89 -14.53
C ALA A 108 3.62 5.91 -14.19
N ARG A 109 2.55 5.98 -15.00
CA ARG A 109 1.42 6.89 -14.74
C ARG A 109 0.59 6.44 -13.55
N SER A 110 0.31 5.13 -13.46
CA SER A 110 -0.42 4.57 -12.30
C SER A 110 0.31 4.84 -11.00
N LEU A 111 1.62 4.60 -10.94
CA LEU A 111 2.44 4.87 -9.76
C LEU A 111 2.53 6.37 -9.46
N LEU A 112 2.67 7.24 -10.47
CA LEU A 112 2.63 8.69 -10.27
C LEU A 112 1.34 9.12 -9.58
N LEU A 113 0.19 8.62 -10.07
CA LEU A 113 -1.12 9.02 -9.58
C LEU A 113 -1.42 8.44 -8.19
N VAL A 114 -1.08 7.19 -7.91
CA VAL A 114 -1.27 6.62 -6.58
C VAL A 114 -0.34 7.26 -5.53
N CYS A 115 0.83 7.72 -5.93
CA CYS A 115 1.75 8.48 -5.08
C CYS A 115 1.30 9.91 -4.77
N THR A 116 0.12 10.36 -5.22
CA THR A 116 -0.53 11.60 -4.75
C THR A 116 -1.12 11.47 -3.34
N THR A 117 -1.13 10.28 -2.75
CA THR A 117 -1.66 10.02 -1.39
C THR A 117 -1.15 11.01 -0.33
N PRO A 118 0.14 11.37 -0.23
CA PRO A 118 0.60 12.38 0.74
C PRO A 118 -0.03 13.75 0.53
N LEU A 119 -0.31 14.13 -0.72
CA LEU A 119 -1.00 15.39 -1.04
C LEU A 119 -2.44 15.37 -0.55
N PHE A 120 -3.18 14.26 -0.74
CA PHE A 120 -4.53 14.13 -0.19
C PHE A 120 -4.55 14.20 1.33
N ILE A 121 -3.57 13.58 2.02
CA ILE A 121 -3.44 13.70 3.48
C ILE A 121 -3.14 15.14 3.87
N ALA A 122 -2.17 15.79 3.23
CA ALA A 122 -1.79 17.16 3.51
C ALA A 122 -2.94 18.17 3.27
N PHE A 123 -3.67 18.03 2.16
CA PHE A 123 -4.87 18.84 1.90
C PHE A 123 -6.00 18.56 2.89
N GLY A 124 -6.21 17.29 3.26
CA GLY A 124 -7.20 16.89 4.26
C GLY A 124 -6.91 17.52 5.63
N THR A 125 -5.65 17.52 6.07
CA THR A 125 -5.24 18.15 7.34
C THR A 125 -5.47 19.67 7.31
N LEU A 126 -5.14 20.33 6.19
CA LEU A 126 -5.41 21.76 6.02
C LEU A 126 -6.91 22.06 6.01
N ALA A 127 -7.71 21.31 5.26
CA ALA A 127 -9.16 21.51 5.16
C ALA A 127 -9.88 21.31 6.50
N LEU A 128 -9.35 20.45 7.36
CA LEU A 128 -9.87 20.18 8.71
C LEU A 128 -9.23 21.09 9.77
N CYS A 129 -8.43 22.07 9.37
CA CYS A 129 -7.70 22.97 10.27
C CYS A 129 -6.86 22.24 11.33
N LEU A 130 -6.32 21.05 10.98
CA LEU A 130 -5.44 20.28 11.85
C LEU A 130 -4.02 20.88 11.83
N PRO A 131 -3.28 20.81 12.93
CA PRO A 131 -1.90 21.27 12.98
C PRO A 131 -1.06 20.58 11.90
N THR A 132 -0.45 21.37 11.02
CA THR A 132 0.39 20.89 9.94
C THR A 132 1.50 21.91 9.72
N SER A 133 2.75 21.43 9.70
CA SER A 133 3.90 22.31 9.49
C SER A 133 4.09 22.64 8.00
N THR A 134 4.70 23.79 7.72
CA THR A 134 5.09 24.13 6.33
C THR A 134 6.06 23.13 5.73
N GLY A 135 6.91 22.51 6.56
CA GLY A 135 7.84 21.46 6.12
C GLY A 135 7.13 20.16 5.73
N GLU A 136 6.05 19.78 6.41
CA GLU A 136 5.23 18.62 6.03
C GLU A 136 4.57 18.84 4.66
N LEU A 137 4.01 20.04 4.43
CA LEU A 137 3.40 20.39 3.14
C LEU A 137 4.45 20.45 2.02
N ALA A 138 5.58 21.12 2.28
CA ALA A 138 6.68 21.20 1.33
C ALA A 138 7.25 19.83 0.99
N GLY A 139 7.43 18.94 1.98
CA GLY A 139 7.91 17.59 1.79
C GLY A 139 6.94 16.73 0.97
N ALA A 140 5.62 16.84 1.24
CA ALA A 140 4.61 16.12 0.44
C ALA A 140 4.64 16.59 -1.04
N ALA A 141 4.71 17.91 -1.28
CA ALA A 141 4.82 18.46 -2.63
C ALA A 141 6.12 18.05 -3.32
N LEU A 142 7.25 18.08 -2.61
CA LEU A 142 8.55 17.68 -3.13
C LEU A 142 8.57 16.18 -3.49
N GLY A 143 7.95 15.32 -2.67
CA GLY A 143 7.79 13.89 -2.95
C GLY A 143 7.05 13.65 -4.27
N PHE A 144 5.96 14.38 -4.49
CA PHE A 144 5.22 14.31 -5.76
C PHE A 144 6.07 14.77 -6.96
N VAL A 145 6.85 15.85 -6.82
CA VAL A 145 7.78 16.30 -7.88
C VAL A 145 8.79 15.21 -8.21
N GLY A 146 9.39 14.57 -7.19
CA GLY A 146 10.32 13.47 -7.41
C GLY A 146 9.69 12.28 -8.14
N VAL A 147 8.47 11.88 -7.75
CA VAL A 147 7.71 10.84 -8.46
C VAL A 147 7.40 11.24 -9.90
N ALA A 148 7.02 12.50 -10.15
CA ALA A 148 6.80 13.00 -11.50
C ALA A 148 8.07 12.95 -12.38
N MET A 149 9.24 13.19 -11.78
CA MET A 149 10.53 13.01 -12.48
C MET A 149 10.77 11.55 -12.84
N VAL A 150 10.57 10.59 -11.91
CA VAL A 150 10.66 9.15 -12.19
C VAL A 150 9.69 8.76 -13.31
N ALA A 151 8.43 9.16 -13.21
CA ALA A 151 7.40 8.86 -14.20
C ALA A 151 7.64 9.52 -15.57
N SER A 152 8.49 10.54 -15.65
CA SER A 152 8.87 11.20 -16.92
C SER A 152 10.01 10.48 -17.66
N ASP A 153 10.65 9.50 -17.00
CA ASP A 153 11.72 8.68 -17.58
C ASP A 153 11.11 7.53 -18.38
N ARG A 154 10.66 7.84 -19.60
CA ARG A 154 9.85 6.94 -20.43
C ARG A 154 10.68 6.25 -21.49
N HIS A 155 10.30 5.01 -21.79
CA HIS A 155 10.76 4.29 -22.98
C HIS A 155 9.74 4.40 -24.12
N ASP A 156 10.22 4.29 -25.36
CA ASP A 156 9.37 4.35 -26.56
C ASP A 156 8.32 3.22 -26.56
N GLY A 157 7.07 3.56 -26.84
CA GLY A 157 5.94 2.61 -26.91
C GLY A 157 4.97 2.63 -25.73
N GLU A 158 5.30 3.25 -24.59
CA GLU A 158 4.38 3.35 -23.44
C GLU A 158 3.19 4.31 -23.67
N ARG A 159 3.30 5.25 -24.60
CA ARG A 159 2.25 6.28 -24.84
C ARG A 159 0.93 5.70 -25.34
N GLU A 160 0.96 4.61 -26.09
CA GLU A 160 -0.24 4.00 -26.69
C GLU A 160 -1.14 3.28 -25.69
N ARG A 161 -0.60 2.90 -24.52
CA ARG A 161 -1.34 2.20 -23.47
C ARG A 161 -2.00 3.12 -22.44
N ALA A 162 -1.69 4.40 -22.46
CA ALA A 162 -2.17 5.34 -21.43
C ALA A 162 -3.63 5.74 -21.71
N THR A 163 -4.54 5.37 -20.80
CA THR A 163 -5.95 5.77 -20.87
C THR A 163 -6.33 6.69 -19.71
N TRP A 164 -7.28 7.59 -19.95
CA TRP A 164 -7.81 8.48 -18.92
C TRP A 164 -8.58 7.68 -17.84
N GLN A 165 -9.19 6.56 -18.21
CA GLN A 165 -9.88 5.67 -17.27
C GLN A 165 -8.89 5.09 -16.27
N GLY A 166 -7.75 4.54 -16.74
CA GLY A 166 -6.69 4.01 -15.88
C GLY A 166 -6.07 5.07 -14.99
N ASP A 167 -5.90 6.28 -15.49
CA ASP A 167 -5.42 7.42 -14.71
C ASP A 167 -6.40 7.79 -13.60
N THR A 168 -7.70 7.87 -13.92
CA THR A 168 -8.75 8.17 -12.93
C THR A 168 -8.84 7.08 -11.85
N LEU A 169 -8.73 5.81 -12.23
CA LEU A 169 -8.70 4.69 -11.30
C LEU A 169 -7.50 4.78 -10.35
N SER A 170 -6.31 5.06 -10.88
CA SER A 170 -5.08 5.18 -10.08
C SER A 170 -5.14 6.38 -9.11
N LEU A 171 -5.71 7.51 -9.54
CA LEU A 171 -5.94 8.67 -8.68
C LEU A 171 -6.99 8.37 -7.59
N GLY A 172 -8.08 7.68 -7.97
CA GLY A 172 -9.09 7.18 -7.03
C GLY A 172 -8.49 6.25 -5.97
N ALA A 173 -7.57 5.38 -6.38
CA ALA A 173 -6.85 4.50 -5.46
C ALA A 173 -6.07 5.31 -4.42
N ALA A 174 -5.38 6.39 -4.81
CA ALA A 174 -4.70 7.29 -3.89
C ALA A 174 -5.66 7.95 -2.87
N PHE A 175 -6.87 8.28 -3.28
CA PHE A 175 -7.89 8.83 -2.40
C PHE A 175 -8.41 7.79 -1.40
N TYR A 176 -8.73 6.57 -1.86
CA TYR A 176 -9.27 5.52 -0.98
C TYR A 176 -8.28 5.08 0.09
N ILE A 177 -6.99 4.97 -0.23
CA ILE A 177 -5.98 4.54 0.76
C ILE A 177 -5.84 5.54 1.91
N VAL A 178 -6.17 6.83 1.72
CA VAL A 178 -6.18 7.83 2.81
C VAL A 178 -7.17 7.41 3.90
N GLY A 179 -8.40 7.02 3.55
CA GLY A 179 -9.39 6.55 4.51
C GLY A 179 -8.89 5.36 5.35
N TYR A 180 -8.27 4.38 4.68
CA TYR A 180 -7.65 3.24 5.34
C TYR A 180 -6.53 3.66 6.30
N MET A 181 -5.61 4.54 5.87
CA MET A 181 -4.47 4.97 6.68
C MET A 181 -4.91 5.80 7.90
N LEU A 182 -5.88 6.69 7.73
CA LEU A 182 -6.38 7.54 8.83
C LEU A 182 -7.12 6.70 9.90
N VAL A 183 -7.97 5.77 9.49
CA VAL A 183 -8.63 4.85 10.42
C VAL A 183 -7.58 3.96 11.10
N GLY A 184 -6.61 3.46 10.34
CA GLY A 184 -5.51 2.68 10.87
C GLY A 184 -4.73 3.43 11.94
N ALA A 185 -4.30 4.66 11.66
CA ALA A 185 -3.52 5.47 12.58
C ALA A 185 -4.26 5.72 13.91
N ASP A 186 -5.58 5.92 13.90
CA ASP A 186 -6.34 6.11 15.12
C ASP A 186 -6.62 4.80 15.86
N VAL A 187 -7.10 3.78 15.15
CA VAL A 187 -7.50 2.51 15.77
C VAL A 187 -6.28 1.73 16.28
N ARG A 188 -5.14 1.78 15.60
CA ARG A 188 -3.89 1.10 15.98
C ARG A 188 -3.27 1.63 17.28
N ARG A 189 -3.66 2.80 17.75
CA ARG A 189 -3.19 3.32 19.06
C ARG A 189 -3.56 2.40 20.23
N TRP A 190 -4.64 1.65 20.11
CA TRP A 190 -5.14 0.79 21.18
C TRP A 190 -5.43 -0.66 20.76
N MET A 191 -5.64 -0.91 19.46
CA MET A 191 -6.00 -2.24 18.94
C MET A 191 -4.73 -3.00 18.51
N PRO A 192 -4.56 -4.27 18.86
CA PRO A 192 -3.50 -5.16 18.37
C PRO A 192 -3.50 -5.24 16.82
N LEU A 193 -2.35 -5.56 16.25
CA LEU A 193 -2.13 -5.46 14.79
C LEU A 193 -3.04 -6.37 13.99
N CYS A 194 -3.07 -7.64 14.35
CA CYS A 194 -3.84 -8.63 13.58
C CYS A 194 -5.35 -8.53 13.84
N MET A 195 -5.76 -8.09 15.04
CA MET A 195 -7.16 -7.77 15.34
C MET A 195 -7.70 -6.59 14.51
N TYR A 196 -6.80 -5.71 14.03
CA TYR A 196 -7.14 -4.66 13.06
C TYR A 196 -6.99 -5.16 11.62
N ALA A 197 -5.79 -5.57 11.22
CA ALA A 197 -5.45 -5.86 9.84
C ALA A 197 -6.21 -7.07 9.27
N GLY A 198 -6.43 -8.11 10.08
CA GLY A 198 -7.16 -9.32 9.64
C GLY A 198 -8.56 -9.03 9.12
N PRO A 199 -9.49 -8.50 9.95
CA PRO A 199 -10.85 -8.19 9.50
C PRO A 199 -10.90 -7.11 8.42
N VAL A 200 -10.04 -6.10 8.47
CA VAL A 200 -9.97 -5.05 7.44
C VAL A 200 -9.60 -5.66 6.08
N THR A 201 -8.58 -6.53 6.04
CA THR A 201 -8.17 -7.21 4.81
C THR A 201 -9.22 -8.23 4.33
N ALA A 202 -9.91 -8.92 5.26
CA ALA A 202 -11.01 -9.81 4.91
C ALA A 202 -12.20 -9.07 4.29
N VAL A 203 -12.60 -7.93 4.84
CA VAL A 203 -13.62 -7.06 4.25
C VAL A 203 -13.20 -6.59 2.86
N ALA A 204 -11.95 -6.16 2.70
CA ALA A 204 -11.40 -5.75 1.41
C ALA A 204 -11.47 -6.88 0.38
N ALA A 205 -11.09 -8.11 0.76
CA ALA A 205 -11.16 -9.29 -0.09
C ALA A 205 -12.60 -9.61 -0.52
N VAL A 206 -13.55 -9.52 0.40
CA VAL A 206 -14.98 -9.73 0.11
C VAL A 206 -15.50 -8.65 -0.84
N CYS A 207 -15.24 -7.38 -0.55
CA CYS A 207 -15.70 -6.28 -1.41
C CYS A 207 -15.19 -6.41 -2.85
N THR A 208 -13.89 -6.65 -3.04
CA THR A 208 -13.31 -6.83 -4.38
C THR A 208 -13.79 -8.12 -5.04
N GLY A 209 -13.91 -9.22 -4.28
CA GLY A 209 -14.41 -10.49 -4.78
C GLY A 209 -15.87 -10.42 -5.24
N VAL A 210 -16.73 -9.75 -4.49
CA VAL A 210 -18.15 -9.55 -4.88
C VAL A 210 -18.24 -8.69 -6.13
N VAL A 211 -17.49 -7.56 -6.20
CA VAL A 211 -17.51 -6.72 -7.40
C VAL A 211 -16.94 -7.48 -8.61
N SER A 212 -15.84 -8.21 -8.44
CA SER A 212 -15.26 -9.06 -9.49
C SER A 212 -16.30 -10.08 -10.00
N TYR A 213 -16.95 -10.81 -9.10
CA TYR A 213 -17.98 -11.81 -9.47
C TYR A 213 -19.13 -11.22 -10.28
N LEU A 214 -19.50 -9.96 -9.99
CA LEU A 214 -20.60 -9.28 -10.67
C LEU A 214 -20.22 -8.61 -12.00
N THR A 215 -18.94 -8.31 -12.20
CA THR A 215 -18.49 -7.43 -13.31
C THR A 215 -17.42 -8.04 -14.20
N GLU A 216 -16.76 -9.12 -13.78
CA GLU A 216 -15.66 -9.75 -14.50
C GLU A 216 -15.96 -11.21 -14.84
N GLU A 217 -15.41 -11.68 -15.95
CA GLU A 217 -15.43 -13.11 -16.30
C GLU A 217 -14.34 -13.85 -15.52
N THR A 218 -14.73 -14.60 -14.49
CA THR A 218 -13.77 -15.24 -13.56
C THR A 218 -13.55 -16.72 -13.84
N GLU A 219 -14.40 -17.38 -14.63
CA GLU A 219 -14.37 -18.83 -14.84
C GLU A 219 -13.08 -19.34 -15.45
N HIS A 220 -12.54 -18.63 -16.46
CA HIS A 220 -11.28 -19.00 -17.11
C HIS A 220 -10.06 -18.96 -16.16
N ALA A 221 -10.17 -18.19 -15.07
CA ALA A 221 -9.14 -18.08 -14.03
C ALA A 221 -9.36 -19.07 -12.87
N GLY A 222 -10.39 -19.93 -12.94
CA GLY A 222 -10.77 -20.85 -11.87
C GLY A 222 -11.69 -20.23 -10.79
N GLY A 223 -12.29 -19.07 -11.09
CA GLY A 223 -13.26 -18.40 -10.22
C GLY A 223 -12.62 -17.65 -9.03
N ILE A 224 -13.47 -17.26 -8.09
CA ILE A 224 -13.10 -16.38 -6.96
C ILE A 224 -11.96 -16.92 -6.08
N VAL A 225 -11.77 -18.22 -6.04
CA VAL A 225 -10.69 -18.89 -5.27
C VAL A 225 -9.71 -19.64 -6.18
N GLY A 226 -9.66 -19.28 -7.46
CA GLY A 226 -8.83 -19.94 -8.48
C GLY A 226 -7.34 -19.93 -8.17
N TRP A 227 -6.85 -18.94 -7.43
CA TRP A 227 -5.46 -18.90 -6.97
C TRP A 227 -5.07 -20.14 -6.13
N ALA A 228 -6.00 -20.70 -5.35
CA ALA A 228 -5.75 -21.83 -4.45
C ALA A 228 -6.15 -23.18 -5.08
N PHE A 229 -7.22 -23.22 -5.89
CA PHE A 229 -7.85 -24.44 -6.34
C PHE A 229 -7.94 -24.57 -7.87
N GLY A 230 -7.55 -23.54 -8.61
CA GLY A 230 -7.61 -23.55 -10.08
C GLY A 230 -6.54 -24.40 -10.79
N GLY A 231 -5.65 -25.04 -10.03
CA GLY A 231 -4.63 -25.96 -10.58
C GLY A 231 -3.46 -25.30 -11.33
N VAL A 232 -3.43 -23.96 -11.42
CA VAL A 232 -2.39 -23.21 -12.11
C VAL A 232 -1.32 -22.77 -11.11
N ALA A 233 -0.16 -23.43 -11.12
CA ALA A 233 0.90 -23.23 -10.13
C ALA A 233 1.38 -21.77 -10.06
N VAL A 234 1.51 -21.06 -11.19
CA VAL A 234 1.95 -19.66 -11.19
C VAL A 234 0.96 -18.77 -10.46
N ASN A 235 -0.35 -18.99 -10.60
CA ASN A 235 -1.38 -18.23 -9.90
C ASN A 235 -1.23 -18.39 -8.38
N PHE A 236 -0.99 -19.62 -7.91
CA PHE A 236 -0.76 -19.87 -6.50
C PHE A 236 0.51 -19.17 -5.97
N PHE A 237 1.65 -19.40 -6.62
CA PHE A 237 2.93 -18.87 -6.12
C PHE A 237 3.00 -17.35 -6.17
N VAL A 238 2.52 -16.71 -7.24
CA VAL A 238 2.51 -15.24 -7.35
C VAL A 238 1.53 -14.64 -6.35
N THR A 239 0.34 -15.24 -6.17
CA THR A 239 -0.63 -14.76 -5.16
C THR A 239 -0.07 -14.91 -3.74
N MET A 240 0.58 -16.02 -3.41
CA MET A 240 1.24 -16.21 -2.11
C MET A 240 2.39 -15.23 -1.90
N TYR A 241 3.20 -14.96 -2.94
CA TYR A 241 4.21 -13.91 -2.88
C TYR A 241 3.60 -12.54 -2.59
N LEU A 242 2.55 -12.16 -3.33
CA LEU A 242 1.82 -10.91 -3.13
C LEU A 242 1.18 -10.80 -1.74
N ALA A 243 0.75 -11.92 -1.18
CA ALA A 243 0.20 -11.96 0.18
C ALA A 243 1.27 -11.81 1.25
N VAL A 244 2.40 -12.50 1.11
CA VAL A 244 3.45 -12.50 2.14
C VAL A 244 4.30 -11.24 2.04
N VAL A 245 4.87 -10.93 0.88
CA VAL A 245 5.84 -9.84 0.76
C VAL A 245 5.14 -8.49 0.76
N PRO A 246 4.42 -8.04 -0.28
CA PRO A 246 3.76 -6.75 -0.21
C PRO A 246 2.53 -6.71 0.74
N GLY A 247 1.90 -7.85 1.04
CA GLY A 247 0.74 -7.94 1.93
C GLY A 247 1.11 -7.88 3.41
N LEU A 248 1.85 -8.88 3.92
CA LEU A 248 2.23 -8.93 5.34
C LEU A 248 3.39 -8.00 5.66
N VAL A 249 4.54 -8.14 4.97
CA VAL A 249 5.72 -7.31 5.26
C VAL A 249 5.44 -5.87 4.86
N GLY A 250 4.81 -5.62 3.72
CA GLY A 250 4.49 -4.30 3.22
C GLY A 250 3.31 -3.65 3.95
N HIS A 251 2.08 -3.91 3.52
CA HIS A 251 0.89 -3.21 4.02
C HIS A 251 0.61 -3.45 5.50
N THR A 252 0.74 -4.69 6.00
CA THR A 252 0.59 -4.95 7.44
C THR A 252 1.76 -4.39 8.23
N GLY A 253 2.98 -4.42 7.64
CA GLY A 253 4.18 -3.82 8.24
C GLY A 253 4.05 -2.32 8.45
N TYR A 254 3.59 -1.55 7.46
CA TYR A 254 3.40 -0.11 7.71
C TYR A 254 2.23 0.17 8.67
N ASN A 255 1.20 -0.67 8.72
CA ASN A 255 0.17 -0.56 9.76
C ASN A 255 0.72 -0.79 11.18
N ALA A 256 1.75 -1.60 11.32
CA ALA A 256 2.41 -1.77 12.61
C ALA A 256 3.04 -0.46 13.10
N VAL A 257 3.61 0.34 12.19
CA VAL A 257 4.29 1.59 12.52
C VAL A 257 3.35 2.79 12.65
N LEU A 258 2.13 2.74 12.10
CA LEU A 258 1.15 3.84 12.15
C LEU A 258 0.75 4.27 13.58
N LYS A 259 0.99 3.44 14.59
CA LYS A 259 0.78 3.85 16.00
C LYS A 259 1.93 4.70 16.54
N HIS A 260 3.07 4.75 15.86
CA HIS A 260 4.29 5.43 16.30
C HIS A 260 4.62 6.66 15.46
N ILE A 261 4.28 6.64 14.17
CA ILE A 261 4.57 7.71 13.20
C ILE A 261 3.33 8.12 12.44
N SER A 262 3.31 9.34 11.92
CA SER A 262 2.13 9.90 11.24
C SER A 262 1.84 9.23 9.89
N PRO A 263 0.56 9.19 9.45
CA PRO A 263 0.20 8.74 8.10
C PRO A 263 0.92 9.49 6.98
N LEU A 264 1.26 10.77 7.21
CA LEU A 264 1.97 11.58 6.24
C LEU A 264 3.41 11.09 6.05
N VAL A 265 4.13 10.77 7.15
CA VAL A 265 5.48 10.15 7.09
C VAL A 265 5.42 8.83 6.32
N VAL A 266 4.48 7.95 6.66
CA VAL A 266 4.33 6.65 5.98
C VAL A 266 4.04 6.84 4.49
N SER A 267 3.04 7.66 4.13
CA SER A 267 2.64 7.85 2.73
C SER A 267 3.72 8.53 1.89
N THR A 268 4.46 9.50 2.47
CA THR A 268 5.60 10.11 1.78
C THR A 268 6.73 9.10 1.59
N SER A 269 6.99 8.22 2.56
CA SER A 269 7.98 7.16 2.39
C SER A 269 7.59 6.17 1.27
N LEU A 270 6.29 5.91 1.07
CA LEU A 270 5.80 5.07 -0.02
C LEU A 270 5.99 5.70 -1.42
N THR A 271 6.28 7.02 -1.53
CA THR A 271 6.66 7.62 -2.82
C THR A 271 8.00 7.11 -3.36
N MET A 272 8.76 6.35 -2.57
CA MET A 272 9.93 5.59 -3.05
C MET A 272 9.56 4.43 -3.98
N GLU A 273 8.30 3.98 -3.98
CA GLU A 273 7.84 2.82 -4.75
C GLU A 273 8.19 2.90 -6.24
N PRO A 274 7.93 3.99 -6.99
CA PRO A 274 8.28 4.07 -8.41
C PRO A 274 9.78 3.97 -8.66
N PHE A 275 10.60 4.58 -7.80
CA PHE A 275 12.06 4.53 -7.90
C PHE A 275 12.58 3.11 -7.65
N LEU A 276 12.19 2.49 -6.54
CA LEU A 276 12.60 1.13 -6.21
C LEU A 276 12.02 0.10 -7.18
N GLY A 277 10.74 0.27 -7.59
CA GLY A 277 10.09 -0.60 -8.55
C GLY A 277 10.78 -0.61 -9.92
N SER A 278 11.23 0.56 -10.42
CA SER A 278 12.03 0.67 -11.65
C SER A 278 13.36 -0.09 -11.53
N ALA A 279 14.08 0.11 -10.42
CA ALA A 279 15.34 -0.58 -10.19
C ALA A 279 15.18 -2.10 -10.06
N LEU A 280 14.13 -2.56 -9.36
CA LEU A 280 13.82 -3.98 -9.21
C LEU A 280 13.39 -4.60 -10.54
N GLY A 281 12.52 -3.92 -11.31
CA GLY A 281 12.09 -4.39 -12.63
C GLY A 281 13.27 -4.60 -13.58
N TYR A 282 14.24 -3.68 -13.58
CA TYR A 282 15.49 -3.82 -14.32
C TYR A 282 16.33 -5.00 -13.82
N ALA A 283 16.51 -5.10 -12.51
CA ALA A 283 17.32 -6.17 -11.91
C ALA A 283 16.81 -7.60 -12.23
N VAL A 284 15.50 -7.76 -12.42
CA VAL A 284 14.89 -9.05 -12.79
C VAL A 284 14.65 -9.20 -14.30
N GLY A 285 15.11 -8.25 -15.11
CA GLY A 285 15.02 -8.30 -16.58
C GLY A 285 13.62 -8.06 -17.15
N LEU A 286 12.72 -7.42 -16.38
CA LEU A 286 11.34 -7.10 -16.79
C LEU A 286 11.16 -5.63 -17.22
N ALA A 287 12.17 -4.81 -17.05
CA ALA A 287 12.17 -3.40 -17.44
C ALA A 287 13.54 -2.98 -17.98
N ASP A 288 13.57 -1.91 -18.74
CA ASP A 288 14.80 -1.28 -19.19
C ASP A 288 15.57 -0.60 -18.04
N ALA A 289 16.86 -0.30 -18.27
CA ALA A 289 17.68 0.37 -17.27
C ALA A 289 17.09 1.74 -16.91
N PRO A 290 16.95 2.05 -15.58
CA PRO A 290 16.50 3.37 -15.15
C PRO A 290 17.38 4.48 -15.72
N GLY A 291 16.77 5.50 -16.32
CA GLY A 291 17.50 6.66 -16.85
C GLY A 291 17.89 7.65 -15.75
N TRP A 292 18.55 8.72 -16.15
CA TRP A 292 19.04 9.75 -15.22
C TRP A 292 17.92 10.48 -14.46
N ARG A 293 16.72 10.61 -15.07
CA ARG A 293 15.55 11.22 -14.42
C ARG A 293 15.05 10.38 -13.26
N THR A 294 15.05 9.06 -13.41
CA THR A 294 14.73 8.11 -12.32
C THR A 294 15.73 8.27 -11.16
N GLY A 295 17.03 8.36 -11.44
CA GLY A 295 18.06 8.58 -10.42
C GLY A 295 17.87 9.92 -9.68
N LEU A 296 17.69 11.02 -10.42
CA LEU A 296 17.49 12.35 -9.82
C LEU A 296 16.16 12.42 -9.06
N GLY A 297 15.09 11.86 -9.63
CA GLY A 297 13.78 11.76 -8.95
C GLY A 297 13.86 11.00 -7.63
N GLY A 298 14.62 9.89 -7.60
CA GLY A 298 14.88 9.15 -6.36
C GLY A 298 15.58 10.00 -5.29
N VAL A 299 16.58 10.80 -5.65
CA VAL A 299 17.23 11.73 -4.72
C VAL A 299 16.24 12.76 -4.18
N VAL A 300 15.38 13.33 -5.04
CA VAL A 300 14.34 14.29 -4.64
C VAL A 300 13.34 13.65 -3.68
N ILE A 301 12.92 12.39 -3.92
CA ILE A 301 12.02 11.65 -3.03
C ILE A 301 12.68 11.42 -1.66
N VAL A 302 13.95 11.03 -1.61
CA VAL A 302 14.68 10.86 -0.33
C VAL A 302 14.70 12.18 0.44
N ALA A 303 15.01 13.30 -0.23
CA ALA A 303 14.99 14.62 0.39
C ALA A 303 13.59 14.99 0.94
N ALA A 304 12.53 14.65 0.20
CA ALA A 304 11.14 14.85 0.62
C ALA A 304 10.81 14.05 1.90
N VAL A 305 11.16 12.77 1.94
CA VAL A 305 10.95 11.89 3.11
C VAL A 305 11.66 12.46 4.34
N ILE A 306 12.95 12.85 4.20
CA ILE A 306 13.71 13.47 5.29
C ILE A 306 13.03 14.76 5.75
N THR A 307 12.58 15.62 4.81
CA THR A 307 11.90 16.88 5.14
C THR A 307 10.65 16.65 5.97
N VAL A 308 9.79 15.68 5.59
CA VAL A 308 8.57 15.35 6.35
C VAL A 308 8.94 14.81 7.74
N ILE A 309 9.87 13.86 7.83
CA ILE A 309 10.30 13.24 9.10
C ILE A 309 10.79 14.31 10.08
N VAL A 310 11.72 15.16 9.66
CA VAL A 310 12.29 16.23 10.52
C VAL A 310 11.24 17.27 10.92
N SER A 311 10.26 17.53 10.05
CA SER A 311 9.19 18.49 10.33
C SER A 311 8.12 17.95 11.27
N THR A 312 7.89 16.65 11.27
CA THR A 312 6.91 15.98 12.15
C THR A 312 7.50 15.70 13.53
N SER A 313 8.83 15.62 13.65
CA SER A 313 9.53 15.35 14.92
C SER A 313 9.66 16.58 15.84
N LYS A 314 9.22 17.75 15.40
CA LYS A 314 9.20 19.00 16.17
C LYS A 314 7.82 19.25 16.79
#